data_68da8ed162d4114d216a43fc08329da6
#
_entry.id   68da8ed162d4114d216a43fc08329da6
#
_cell.length_a   1.000
_cell.length_b   1.000
_cell.length_c   1.000
_cell.angle_alpha   90.00
_cell.angle_beta   90.00
_cell.angle_gamma   90.00
#
_symmetry.space_group_name_H-M   'P 1'
#
loop_
_entity.id
_entity.type
_entity.pdbx_description
1 polymer ?
#
loop_
_entity_poly.entity_id
_entity_poly.type
_entity_poly.pdbx_seq_one_letter_code
_entity_poly.pdbx_strand_id
1 'polypeptide(L)'
;MSICLRRREFIATLGVAVVALPLAARAQQGDRVRRIGVLWPETEANIAFIQRSLRDELQKLNWIEGRNLLFDVRFGDGDPVRIRGYAAELVSLKPDVIVTVGSLATRAVQQHTPTIPIVFVVASDPFSSGLVKSVARPEGNTTGIGGAPSSLGSKWVLLNLYNPL
;
A
#
# COMPACT_ATOMS: atom_id res chain seq x y z
N MET A 1 -33.56 -36.41 38.50
CA MET A 1 -32.10 -36.37 38.56
C MET A 1 -31.65 -35.00 38.01
N SER A 2 -31.50 -34.03 38.94
CA SER A 2 -31.29 -32.61 38.58
C SER A 2 -29.82 -32.28 38.62
N ILE A 3 -29.24 -31.96 37.47
CA ILE A 3 -27.85 -31.56 37.36
C ILE A 3 -27.78 -30.04 37.63
N CYS A 4 -27.43 -29.68 38.88
CA CYS A 4 -27.08 -28.31 39.23
C CYS A 4 -25.66 -27.99 38.74
N LEU A 5 -25.54 -27.43 37.55
CA LEU A 5 -24.30 -26.81 37.08
C LEU A 5 -24.01 -25.53 37.90
N ARG A 6 -22.95 -25.56 38.71
CA ARG A 6 -22.52 -24.42 39.50
C ARG A 6 -22.06 -23.29 38.60
N ARG A 7 -22.65 -22.11 38.76
CA ARG A 7 -22.34 -20.87 38.00
C ARG A 7 -20.84 -20.52 37.94
N ARG A 8 -20.03 -21.03 38.87
CA ARG A 8 -18.59 -20.78 38.92
C ARG A 8 -17.79 -21.53 37.86
N GLU A 9 -18.22 -22.69 37.41
CA GLU A 9 -17.51 -23.50 36.41
C GLU A 9 -17.76 -22.98 34.98
N PHE A 10 -18.89 -22.35 34.74
CA PHE A 10 -19.23 -21.75 33.46
C PHE A 10 -18.38 -20.50 33.14
N ILE A 11 -17.99 -19.74 34.15
CA ILE A 11 -17.17 -18.53 34.00
C ILE A 11 -15.70 -18.90 33.75
N ALA A 12 -15.20 -20.01 34.30
CA ALA A 12 -13.82 -20.45 34.11
C ALA A 12 -13.54 -20.97 32.67
N THR A 13 -14.54 -21.59 32.03
CA THR A 13 -14.41 -22.11 30.64
C THR A 13 -14.55 -21.03 29.58
N LEU A 14 -15.28 -19.94 29.83
CA LEU A 14 -15.37 -18.80 28.89
C LEU A 14 -14.15 -17.87 28.93
N GLY A 15 -13.44 -17.79 30.05
CA GLY A 15 -12.30 -16.89 30.23
C GLY A 15 -11.04 -17.29 29.41
N VAL A 16 -10.88 -18.58 29.10
CA VAL A 16 -9.69 -19.07 28.36
C VAL A 16 -9.84 -18.93 26.86
N ALA A 17 -11.06 -18.93 26.32
CA ALA A 17 -11.30 -18.82 24.87
C ALA A 17 -11.08 -17.40 24.31
N VAL A 18 -11.21 -16.35 25.11
CA VAL A 18 -11.15 -14.95 24.67
C VAL A 18 -9.70 -14.46 24.50
N VAL A 19 -8.72 -15.06 25.18
CA VAL A 19 -7.33 -14.61 25.14
C VAL A 19 -6.56 -15.19 23.94
N ALA A 20 -7.02 -16.31 23.36
CA ALA A 20 -6.34 -16.96 22.23
C ALA A 20 -6.68 -16.36 20.85
N LEU A 21 -7.81 -15.67 20.69
CA LEU A 21 -8.28 -15.10 19.43
C LEU A 21 -7.37 -13.99 18.84
N PRO A 22 -6.80 -13.06 19.63
CA PRO A 22 -5.94 -12.00 19.06
C PRO A 22 -4.56 -12.49 18.60
N LEU A 23 -4.08 -13.62 19.11
CA LEU A 23 -2.80 -14.21 18.71
C LEU A 23 -2.92 -14.99 17.40
N ALA A 24 -4.03 -15.69 17.18
CA ALA A 24 -4.30 -16.40 15.93
C ALA A 24 -4.51 -15.44 14.75
N ALA A 25 -5.15 -14.29 14.97
CA ALA A 25 -5.33 -13.26 13.94
C ALA A 25 -4.00 -12.62 13.49
N ARG A 26 -3.01 -12.50 14.38
CA ARG A 26 -1.68 -12.01 14.04
C ARG A 26 -0.83 -13.05 13.29
N ALA A 27 -1.01 -14.34 13.56
CA ALA A 27 -0.29 -15.41 12.87
C ALA A 27 -0.72 -15.55 11.39
N GLN A 28 -1.98 -15.25 11.06
CA GLN A 28 -2.48 -15.32 9.68
C GLN A 28 -2.03 -14.15 8.79
N GLN A 29 -1.53 -13.05 9.34
CA GLN A 29 -0.96 -11.94 8.57
C GLN A 29 0.44 -12.22 8.02
N GLY A 30 1.13 -13.28 8.49
CA GLY A 30 2.51 -13.60 8.11
C GLY A 30 2.67 -14.32 6.76
N ASP A 31 1.65 -14.99 6.24
CA ASP A 31 1.78 -15.88 5.07
C ASP A 31 1.26 -15.28 3.75
N ARG A 32 0.63 -14.10 3.79
CA ARG A 32 0.14 -13.46 2.56
C ARG A 32 1.24 -12.65 1.89
N VAL A 33 1.64 -13.06 0.69
CA VAL A 33 2.52 -12.27 -0.17
C VAL A 33 1.79 -11.00 -0.61
N ARG A 34 2.33 -9.83 -0.26
CA ARG A 34 1.80 -8.53 -0.69
C ARG A 34 2.34 -8.16 -2.05
N ARG A 35 1.50 -7.51 -2.85
CA ARG A 35 1.86 -7.07 -4.19
C ARG A 35 1.83 -5.54 -4.27
N ILE A 36 2.92 -4.94 -4.70
CA ILE A 36 3.05 -3.51 -4.95
C ILE A 36 3.19 -3.27 -6.45
N GLY A 37 2.22 -2.54 -7.03
CA GLY A 37 2.39 -1.99 -8.37
C GLY A 37 3.18 -0.69 -8.30
N VAL A 38 4.09 -0.46 -9.23
CA VAL A 38 4.87 0.79 -9.31
C VAL A 38 4.83 1.33 -10.72
N LEU A 39 4.34 2.56 -10.89
CA LEU A 39 4.29 3.23 -12.18
C LEU A 39 5.18 4.46 -12.19
N TRP A 40 6.26 4.38 -12.96
CA TRP A 40 7.21 5.47 -13.18
C TRP A 40 6.95 6.11 -14.54
N PRO A 41 6.81 7.45 -14.62
CA PRO A 41 6.65 8.12 -15.91
C PRO A 41 7.93 8.19 -16.73
N GLU A 42 9.09 8.05 -16.08
CA GLU A 42 10.42 8.17 -16.68
C GLU A 42 11.04 6.81 -17.00
N THR A 43 12.31 6.84 -17.48
CA THR A 43 13.09 5.63 -17.75
C THR A 43 13.67 5.02 -16.49
N GLU A 44 14.01 3.73 -16.54
CA GLU A 44 14.60 3.00 -15.42
C GLU A 44 15.90 3.63 -14.90
N ALA A 45 16.74 4.12 -15.81
CA ALA A 45 18.04 4.71 -15.48
C ALA A 45 17.94 5.90 -14.51
N ASN A 46 16.87 6.70 -14.62
CA ASN A 46 16.71 7.91 -13.81
C ASN A 46 16.25 7.65 -12.37
N ILE A 47 15.81 6.43 -12.07
CA ILE A 47 15.11 6.14 -10.81
C ILE A 47 15.67 4.96 -10.01
N ALA A 48 16.74 4.32 -10.52
CA ALA A 48 17.37 3.17 -9.86
C ALA A 48 17.69 3.45 -8.37
N PHE A 49 18.08 4.68 -8.04
CA PHE A 49 18.35 5.10 -6.67
C PHE A 49 17.08 5.07 -5.80
N ILE A 50 15.97 5.62 -6.29
CA ILE A 50 14.71 5.69 -5.53
C ILE A 50 14.12 4.30 -5.32
N GLN A 51 14.18 3.45 -6.34
CA GLN A 51 13.74 2.05 -6.23
C GLN A 51 14.55 1.28 -5.18
N ARG A 52 15.88 1.46 -5.18
CA ARG A 52 16.73 0.82 -4.19
C ARG A 52 16.37 1.30 -2.79
N SER A 53 16.25 2.61 -2.58
CA SER A 53 15.87 3.19 -1.29
C SER A 53 14.52 2.67 -0.79
N LEU A 54 13.53 2.53 -1.67
CA LEU A 54 12.23 1.98 -1.31
C LEU A 54 12.33 0.52 -0.84
N ARG A 55 13.09 -0.31 -1.58
CA ARG A 55 13.33 -1.71 -1.20
C ARG A 55 14.08 -1.83 0.13
N ASP A 56 15.10 -1.02 0.33
CA ASP A 56 15.91 -1.03 1.54
C ASP A 56 15.07 -0.66 2.78
N GLU A 57 14.20 0.35 2.67
CA GLU A 57 13.32 0.73 3.77
C GLU A 57 12.26 -0.34 4.06
N LEU A 58 11.68 -0.95 3.03
CA LEU A 58 10.73 -2.05 3.19
C LEU A 58 11.40 -3.28 3.83
N GLN A 59 12.64 -3.58 3.46
CA GLN A 59 13.41 -4.68 4.05
C GLN A 59 13.66 -4.48 5.56
N LYS A 60 13.92 -3.25 6.00
CA LYS A 60 14.05 -2.91 7.45
C LYS A 60 12.76 -3.20 8.23
N LEU A 61 11.61 -3.20 7.54
CA LEU A 61 10.30 -3.53 8.10
C LEU A 61 9.91 -5.00 7.90
N ASN A 62 10.88 -5.86 7.53
CA ASN A 62 10.68 -7.28 7.22
C ASN A 62 9.82 -7.56 5.97
N TRP A 63 9.63 -6.58 5.08
CA TRP A 63 9.07 -6.81 3.75
C TRP A 63 10.18 -7.16 2.77
N ILE A 64 10.27 -8.44 2.40
CA ILE A 64 11.36 -8.99 1.61
C ILE A 64 10.82 -9.41 0.25
N GLU A 65 11.34 -8.79 -0.81
CA GLU A 65 10.99 -9.14 -2.20
C GLU A 65 11.32 -10.62 -2.48
N GLY A 66 10.39 -11.32 -3.10
CA GLY A 66 10.49 -12.76 -3.36
C GLY A 66 10.09 -13.67 -2.20
N ARG A 67 9.88 -13.13 -0.99
CA ARG A 67 9.43 -13.89 0.17
C ARG A 67 7.98 -13.56 0.55
N ASN A 68 7.73 -12.34 0.96
CA ASN A 68 6.40 -11.85 1.39
C ASN A 68 5.97 -10.58 0.65
N LEU A 69 6.76 -10.15 -0.35
CA LEU A 69 6.53 -8.97 -1.16
C LEU A 69 6.83 -9.25 -2.63
N LEU A 70 5.98 -8.75 -3.53
CA LEU A 70 6.18 -8.73 -4.98
C LEU A 70 6.08 -7.30 -5.49
N PHE A 71 6.99 -6.93 -6.40
CA PHE A 71 6.96 -5.67 -7.12
C PHE A 71 6.62 -5.89 -8.59
N ASP A 72 5.60 -5.20 -9.07
CA ASP A 72 5.28 -5.07 -10.49
C ASP A 72 5.60 -3.66 -10.95
N VAL A 73 6.77 -3.46 -11.56
CA VAL A 73 7.27 -2.15 -11.95
C VAL A 73 7.04 -1.92 -13.44
N ARG A 74 6.58 -0.71 -13.80
CA ARG A 74 6.42 -0.26 -15.18
C ARG A 74 7.03 1.12 -15.37
N PHE A 75 7.70 1.29 -16.51
CA PHE A 75 8.36 2.53 -16.91
C PHE A 75 7.68 3.10 -18.14
N GLY A 76 7.20 4.33 -18.03
CA GLY A 76 6.45 5.00 -19.08
C GLY A 76 7.33 5.62 -20.17
N ASP A 77 8.63 5.80 -19.91
CA ASP A 77 9.61 6.42 -20.81
C ASP A 77 9.16 7.79 -21.37
N GLY A 78 8.40 8.55 -20.56
CA GLY A 78 7.86 9.84 -20.96
C GLY A 78 6.66 9.79 -21.91
N ASP A 79 6.21 8.60 -22.31
CA ASP A 79 5.08 8.42 -23.24
C ASP A 79 3.73 8.33 -22.50
N PRO A 80 2.82 9.33 -22.65
CA PRO A 80 1.52 9.31 -22.00
C PRO A 80 0.61 8.14 -22.41
N VAL A 81 0.78 7.60 -23.63
CA VAL A 81 -0.02 6.45 -24.08
C VAL A 81 0.43 5.20 -23.37
N ARG A 82 1.73 4.99 -23.28
CA ARG A 82 2.34 3.88 -22.55
C ARG A 82 1.99 3.94 -21.05
N ILE A 83 2.08 5.12 -20.43
CA ILE A 83 1.71 5.32 -19.02
C ILE A 83 0.26 4.90 -18.76
N ARG A 84 -0.69 5.28 -19.63
CA ARG A 84 -2.09 4.86 -19.50
C ARG A 84 -2.28 3.35 -19.66
N GLY A 85 -1.60 2.75 -20.63
CA GLY A 85 -1.63 1.30 -20.84
C GLY A 85 -1.12 0.53 -19.62
N TYR A 86 0.01 0.96 -19.07
CA TYR A 86 0.60 0.35 -17.88
C TYR A 86 -0.23 0.59 -16.61
N ALA A 87 -0.92 1.72 -16.50
CA ALA A 87 -1.87 1.95 -15.41
C ALA A 87 -3.00 0.92 -15.41
N ALA A 88 -3.60 0.66 -16.58
CA ALA A 88 -4.62 -0.36 -16.73
C ALA A 88 -4.10 -1.78 -16.43
N GLU A 89 -2.89 -2.09 -16.93
CA GLU A 89 -2.23 -3.37 -16.66
C GLU A 89 -1.99 -3.59 -15.17
N LEU A 90 -1.37 -2.63 -14.47
CA LEU A 90 -1.11 -2.72 -13.04
C LEU A 90 -2.39 -2.91 -12.23
N VAL A 91 -3.46 -2.18 -12.54
CA VAL A 91 -4.76 -2.33 -11.89
C VAL A 91 -5.32 -3.74 -12.10
N SER A 92 -5.15 -4.33 -13.30
CA SER A 92 -5.62 -5.68 -13.60
C SER A 92 -4.97 -6.77 -12.76
N LEU A 93 -3.72 -6.54 -12.30
CA LEU A 93 -2.98 -7.43 -11.41
C LEU A 93 -3.52 -7.43 -9.96
N LYS A 94 -4.45 -6.51 -9.63
CA LYS A 94 -5.08 -6.34 -8.32
C LYS A 94 -4.05 -6.27 -7.18
N PRO A 95 -3.08 -5.34 -7.24
CA PRO A 95 -2.09 -5.19 -6.18
C PRO A 95 -2.73 -4.69 -4.90
N ASP A 96 -2.05 -4.88 -3.76
CA ASP A 96 -2.47 -4.35 -2.46
C ASP A 96 -2.33 -2.81 -2.41
N VAL A 97 -1.39 -2.25 -3.18
CA VAL A 97 -1.16 -0.81 -3.32
C VAL A 97 -0.48 -0.50 -4.65
N ILE A 98 -0.74 0.67 -5.22
CA ILE A 98 -0.01 1.19 -6.38
C ILE A 98 0.74 2.45 -5.98
N VAL A 99 2.06 2.43 -6.16
CA VAL A 99 2.93 3.59 -5.99
C VAL A 99 3.11 4.27 -7.35
N THR A 100 2.90 5.58 -7.39
CA THR A 100 3.04 6.37 -8.62
C THR A 100 3.97 7.55 -8.41
N VAL A 101 4.64 7.98 -9.46
CA VAL A 101 5.50 9.17 -9.42
C VAL A 101 4.96 10.25 -10.33
N GLY A 102 4.81 11.44 -9.77
CA GLY A 102 4.28 12.59 -10.48
C GLY A 102 2.78 12.52 -10.75
N SER A 103 2.23 13.65 -11.19
CA SER A 103 0.79 13.82 -11.36
C SER A 103 0.22 13.03 -12.54
N LEU A 104 1.01 12.84 -13.62
CA LEU A 104 0.55 12.14 -14.83
C LEU A 104 0.27 10.65 -14.55
N ALA A 105 1.22 9.95 -13.93
CA ALA A 105 1.07 8.54 -13.58
C ALA A 105 -0.05 8.32 -12.56
N THR A 106 -0.14 9.19 -11.54
CA THR A 106 -1.19 9.12 -10.52
C THR A 106 -2.58 9.24 -11.15
N ARG A 107 -2.78 10.24 -12.01
CA ARG A 107 -4.05 10.45 -12.71
C ARG A 107 -4.41 9.28 -13.61
N ALA A 108 -3.42 8.71 -14.31
CA ALA A 108 -3.64 7.53 -15.15
C ALA A 108 -4.16 6.34 -14.32
N VAL A 109 -3.60 6.08 -13.14
CA VAL A 109 -4.08 4.99 -12.27
C VAL A 109 -5.45 5.29 -11.69
N GLN A 110 -5.74 6.53 -11.25
CA GLN A 110 -7.04 6.94 -10.72
C GLN A 110 -8.19 6.68 -11.69
N GLN A 111 -7.94 6.79 -13.00
CA GLN A 111 -8.96 6.53 -14.03
C GLN A 111 -9.36 5.04 -14.12
N HIS A 112 -8.54 4.12 -13.60
CA HIS A 112 -8.76 2.68 -13.71
C HIS A 112 -9.20 2.01 -12.41
N THR A 113 -9.05 2.68 -11.27
CA THR A 113 -9.48 2.09 -9.98
C THR A 113 -9.95 3.14 -8.97
N PRO A 114 -11.17 2.96 -8.40
CA PRO A 114 -11.64 3.75 -7.26
C PRO A 114 -11.30 3.11 -5.90
N THR A 115 -10.76 1.89 -5.87
CA THR A 115 -10.65 1.09 -4.64
C THR A 115 -9.22 0.70 -4.26
N ILE A 116 -8.34 0.42 -5.23
CA ILE A 116 -6.95 0.06 -4.92
C ILE A 116 -6.25 1.30 -4.36
N PRO A 117 -5.63 1.23 -3.17
CA PRO A 117 -4.89 2.35 -2.60
C PRO A 117 -3.79 2.84 -3.55
N ILE A 118 -3.72 4.15 -3.77
CA ILE A 118 -2.72 4.82 -4.60
C ILE A 118 -1.89 5.73 -3.72
N VAL A 119 -0.57 5.51 -3.73
CA VAL A 119 0.38 6.36 -3.03
C VAL A 119 1.24 7.09 -4.06
N PHE A 120 1.03 8.40 -4.19
CA PHE A 120 1.86 9.19 -5.08
C PHE A 120 3.06 9.81 -4.37
N VAL A 121 4.16 9.93 -5.10
CA VAL A 121 5.36 10.65 -4.67
C VAL A 121 5.74 11.70 -5.72
N VAL A 122 6.33 12.81 -5.27
CA VAL A 122 6.84 13.89 -6.17
C VAL A 122 5.74 14.49 -7.07
N ALA A 123 4.49 14.56 -6.62
CA ALA A 123 3.50 15.31 -7.36
C ALA A 123 3.69 16.82 -7.12
N SER A 124 3.88 17.58 -8.20
CA SER A 124 3.89 19.05 -8.13
C SER A 124 2.47 19.51 -7.86
N ASP A 125 2.21 20.08 -6.69
CA ASP A 125 0.90 20.57 -6.30
C ASP A 125 -0.27 19.59 -6.52
N PRO A 126 -0.40 18.57 -5.67
CA PRO A 126 -1.43 17.56 -5.82
C PRO A 126 -2.86 18.09 -5.65
N PHE A 127 -3.04 19.22 -4.98
CA PHE A 127 -4.33 19.87 -4.81
C PHE A 127 -4.78 20.59 -6.09
N SER A 128 -3.97 21.52 -6.61
CA SER A 128 -4.31 22.26 -7.84
C SER A 128 -4.40 21.34 -9.07
N SER A 129 -3.65 20.23 -9.07
CA SER A 129 -3.77 19.21 -10.11
C SER A 129 -5.01 18.32 -9.95
N GLY A 130 -5.80 18.48 -8.87
CA GLY A 130 -7.00 17.69 -8.63
C GLY A 130 -6.76 16.22 -8.30
N LEU A 131 -5.55 15.84 -7.87
CA LEU A 131 -5.25 14.47 -7.46
C LEU A 131 -5.87 14.13 -6.11
N VAL A 132 -5.93 15.11 -5.22
CA VAL A 132 -6.56 15.00 -3.91
C VAL A 132 -7.41 16.24 -3.64
N LYS A 133 -8.54 16.08 -2.95
CA LYS A 133 -9.40 17.20 -2.56
C LYS A 133 -8.84 17.99 -1.39
N SER A 134 -8.03 17.37 -0.56
CA SER A 134 -7.36 17.97 0.59
C SER A 134 -6.06 17.25 0.86
N VAL A 135 -5.00 18.01 1.14
CA VAL A 135 -3.69 17.45 1.51
C VAL A 135 -3.71 16.91 2.95
N ALA A 136 -4.48 17.56 3.83
CA ALA A 136 -4.56 17.20 5.25
C ALA A 136 -5.50 16.00 5.50
N ARG A 137 -6.50 15.79 4.63
CA ARG A 137 -7.45 14.67 4.68
C ARG A 137 -7.76 14.24 3.27
N PRO A 138 -6.92 13.39 2.66
CA PRO A 138 -7.21 12.85 1.34
C PRO A 138 -8.51 12.04 1.41
N GLU A 139 -9.49 12.45 0.60
CA GLU A 139 -10.72 11.69 0.41
C GLU A 139 -10.49 10.68 -0.73
N GLY A 140 -11.03 9.48 -0.58
CA GLY A 140 -10.90 8.41 -1.58
C GLY A 140 -9.68 7.52 -1.36
N ASN A 141 -9.23 6.86 -2.43
CA ASN A 141 -8.16 5.85 -2.39
C ASN A 141 -6.76 6.41 -2.71
N THR A 142 -6.58 7.73 -2.79
CA THR A 142 -5.31 8.35 -3.21
C THR A 142 -4.71 9.19 -2.10
N THR A 143 -3.47 8.91 -1.74
CA THR A 143 -2.68 9.68 -0.76
C THR A 143 -1.24 9.80 -1.24
N GLY A 144 -0.44 10.65 -0.60
CA GLY A 144 0.98 10.75 -0.95
C GLY A 144 1.63 12.05 -0.53
N ILE A 145 2.81 12.30 -1.09
CA ILE A 145 3.64 13.47 -0.78
C ILE A 145 3.87 14.28 -2.04
N GLY A 146 3.49 15.55 -1.98
CA GLY A 146 3.86 16.55 -2.99
C GLY A 146 5.19 17.22 -2.65
N GLY A 147 5.88 17.73 -3.68
CA GLY A 147 7.14 18.48 -3.52
C GLY A 147 8.39 17.69 -3.95
N ALA A 148 9.57 18.33 -3.79
CA ALA A 148 10.85 17.72 -4.13
C ALA A 148 11.10 16.45 -3.29
N PRO A 149 11.80 15.43 -3.84
CA PRO A 149 12.13 14.22 -3.13
C PRO A 149 13.04 14.52 -1.94
N SER A 150 12.44 14.77 -0.78
CA SER A 150 13.15 14.79 0.47
C SER A 150 13.04 13.40 1.12
N SER A 151 13.98 13.07 2.00
CA SER A 151 14.09 11.77 2.69
C SER A 151 12.84 11.29 3.47
N LEU A 152 11.75 12.06 3.41
CA LEU A 152 10.47 11.77 4.05
C LEU A 152 9.54 10.88 3.21
N GLY A 153 9.79 10.74 1.88
CA GLY A 153 8.91 9.98 0.98
C GLY A 153 8.76 8.50 1.35
N SER A 154 9.82 7.90 1.82
CA SER A 154 9.83 6.48 2.22
C SER A 154 8.94 6.17 3.43
N LYS A 155 8.84 7.08 4.40
CA LYS A 155 8.05 6.84 5.62
C LYS A 155 6.54 6.73 5.38
N TRP A 156 5.99 7.44 4.40
CA TRP A 156 4.54 7.45 4.13
C TRP A 156 4.04 6.22 3.37
N VAL A 157 4.84 5.72 2.44
CA VAL A 157 4.54 4.44 1.77
C VAL A 157 4.44 3.32 2.81
N LEU A 158 5.31 3.35 3.80
CA LEU A 158 5.40 2.36 4.87
C LEU A 158 4.21 2.44 5.83
N LEU A 159 3.72 3.63 6.16
CA LEU A 159 2.59 3.83 7.06
C LEU A 159 1.28 3.25 6.50
N ASN A 160 1.02 3.42 5.20
CA ASN A 160 -0.18 2.89 4.56
C ASN A 160 -0.12 1.36 4.31
N LEU A 161 1.07 0.77 4.21
CA LEU A 161 1.21 -0.69 4.16
C LEU A 161 1.02 -1.36 5.52
N TYR A 162 1.29 -0.62 6.60
CA TYR A 162 1.23 -1.15 7.97
C TYR A 162 -0.16 -0.99 8.63
N ASN A 163 -0.96 0.00 8.20
CA ASN A 163 -2.29 0.26 8.75
C ASN A 163 -3.33 0.31 7.61
N PRO A 164 -3.79 -0.84 7.09
CA PRO A 164 -4.92 -0.85 6.16
C PRO A 164 -6.16 -0.39 6.94
N LEU A 165 -6.81 0.68 6.46
CA LEU A 165 -8.13 1.14 6.90
C LEU A 165 -9.16 0.03 6.77
#